data_feb9c2311aae25d4c1d966460ba9c160
#
_entry.id   feb9c2311aae25d4c1d966460ba9c160
#
_cell.length_a   1.000
_cell.length_b   1.000
_cell.length_c   1.000
_cell.angle_alpha   90.00
_cell.angle_beta   90.00
_cell.angle_gamma   90.00
#
_symmetry.space_group_name_H-M   'P 1'
#
loop_
_entity.id
_entity.type
_entity.pdbx_description
1 polymer ?
#
loop_
_entity_poly.entity_id
_entity_poly.type
_entity_poly.pdbx_seq_one_letter_code
_entity_poly.pdbx_strand_id
1 'polypeptide(L)'
;MNLPLLITTIAFLLFSSHASAKEDCYDCHGQQGGRTYVNKDALVQSVHGKIACDKCHLNIAPYPHGSVSKVNCGICHFLGRDGAPKEQAAEYKLSVHGLAAGKGKMAPTCQTCHGGHAVYRSADPRSMTSREKIPALCGQCHAAEFGIYEKSIHGTLLLKNNVSSAPTCFDCHMEHRIPSASEAKWKLSLVSKCGTCHPEEMDTYHKTYHGKVTRLGYTTIAMCWDCHGSHDILPQNDPASTLSSKNLISTCAKCHPGATESFTKFYAHAEETNRAKYPVLYYTFLFMTLLLIGTFAFFLTHTFLWAYRALKERIQKKGGM
;
A
#
# COMPACT_ATOMS: atom_id res chain seq x y z
N MET A 1 87.52 48.10 27.98
CA MET A 1 86.07 48.18 27.77
C MET A 1 85.64 46.90 27.00
N ASN A 2 85.26 45.90 27.73
CA ASN A 2 84.84 44.62 27.19
C ASN A 2 83.31 44.50 27.22
N LEU A 3 82.70 44.34 26.09
CA LEU A 3 81.25 44.15 25.91
C LEU A 3 80.97 42.65 25.83
N PRO A 4 80.16 42.04 26.65
CA PRO A 4 79.78 40.62 26.51
C PRO A 4 78.68 40.42 25.50
N LEU A 5 78.90 39.44 24.63
CA LEU A 5 78.02 38.97 23.56
C LEU A 5 76.84 38.11 24.22
N LEU A 6 75.65 38.60 24.12
CA LEU A 6 74.47 37.90 24.63
C LEU A 6 73.94 36.92 23.55
N ILE A 7 74.19 35.62 23.70
CA ILE A 7 73.68 34.57 22.82
C ILE A 7 72.26 34.21 23.31
N THR A 8 71.24 34.67 22.59
CA THR A 8 69.85 34.29 22.80
C THR A 8 69.56 32.97 22.01
N THR A 9 69.49 31.87 22.74
CA THR A 9 69.04 30.57 22.22
C THR A 9 67.53 30.59 22.06
N ILE A 10 67.05 30.67 20.81
CA ILE A 10 65.63 30.47 20.47
C ILE A 10 65.34 28.96 20.45
N ALA A 11 64.66 28.48 21.48
CA ALA A 11 64.13 27.12 21.51
C ALA A 11 62.92 27.04 20.60
N PHE A 12 63.08 26.41 19.43
CA PHE A 12 62.00 26.07 18.51
C PHE A 12 61.21 24.88 19.10
N LEU A 13 60.13 25.18 19.81
CA LEU A 13 59.14 24.19 20.21
C LEU A 13 58.44 23.68 18.95
N LEU A 14 58.88 22.55 18.41
CA LEU A 14 58.16 21.77 17.39
C LEU A 14 56.88 21.23 18.05
N PHE A 15 55.80 21.99 17.93
CA PHE A 15 54.44 21.42 18.12
C PHE A 15 54.23 20.42 17.00
N SER A 16 54.52 19.15 17.27
CA SER A 16 54.04 18.05 16.45
C SER A 16 52.49 18.05 16.56
N SER A 17 51.86 18.73 15.62
CA SER A 17 50.42 18.53 15.38
C SER A 17 50.27 17.08 14.92
N HIS A 18 49.90 16.22 15.87
CA HIS A 18 49.36 14.89 15.51
C HIS A 18 48.06 15.18 14.78
N ALA A 19 48.13 15.28 13.46
CA ALA A 19 46.95 15.09 12.64
C ALA A 19 46.45 13.67 12.97
N SER A 20 45.42 13.58 13.77
CA SER A 20 44.71 12.33 13.99
C SER A 20 44.23 11.88 12.62
N ALA A 21 44.95 10.93 12.05
CA ALA A 21 44.52 10.27 10.83
C ALA A 21 43.12 9.70 11.17
N LYS A 22 42.10 10.18 10.46
CA LYS A 22 40.75 9.67 10.61
C LYS A 22 40.81 8.21 10.20
N GLU A 23 40.82 7.30 11.19
CA GLU A 23 40.90 5.86 10.93
C GLU A 23 39.77 5.49 9.95
N ASP A 24 40.15 4.78 8.86
CA ASP A 24 39.12 4.29 7.93
C ASP A 24 38.37 3.16 8.62
N CYS A 25 37.07 3.31 8.77
CA CYS A 25 36.21 2.29 9.39
C CYS A 25 36.39 0.91 8.74
N TYR A 26 36.75 0.88 7.46
CA TYR A 26 36.98 -0.35 6.71
C TYR A 26 38.26 -1.10 7.11
N ASP A 27 39.19 -0.47 7.84
CA ASP A 27 40.39 -1.17 8.34
C ASP A 27 39.99 -2.32 9.29
N CYS A 28 38.90 -2.12 10.06
CA CYS A 28 38.31 -3.12 10.93
C CYS A 28 37.06 -3.78 10.34
N HIS A 29 36.19 -3.00 9.67
CA HIS A 29 34.88 -3.46 9.19
C HIS A 29 34.88 -3.96 7.75
N GLY A 30 35.99 -3.86 7.02
CA GLY A 30 36.12 -4.34 5.64
C GLY A 30 36.57 -5.80 5.53
N GLN A 31 36.88 -6.49 6.64
CA GLN A 31 37.37 -7.88 6.61
C GLN A 31 36.22 -8.87 6.43
N GLN A 32 36.23 -9.57 5.30
CA GLN A 32 35.21 -10.56 4.97
C GLN A 32 35.20 -11.72 5.99
N GLY A 33 34.03 -12.07 6.49
CA GLY A 33 33.85 -13.11 7.52
C GLY A 33 33.90 -12.59 8.96
N GLY A 34 34.23 -11.33 9.21
CA GLY A 34 34.10 -10.71 10.52
C GLY A 34 32.65 -10.47 10.92
N ARG A 35 32.34 -10.52 12.23
CA ARG A 35 30.98 -10.27 12.76
C ARG A 35 30.40 -8.90 12.40
N THR A 36 31.26 -7.95 12.12
CA THR A 36 30.94 -6.55 11.86
C THR A 36 31.28 -6.17 10.42
N TYR A 37 31.38 -7.14 9.51
CA TYR A 37 31.72 -6.92 8.12
C TYR A 37 30.71 -6.02 7.42
N VAL A 38 31.22 -4.99 6.73
CA VAL A 38 30.46 -4.10 5.85
C VAL A 38 31.02 -4.20 4.43
N ASN A 39 30.21 -4.64 3.49
CA ASN A 39 30.57 -4.66 2.08
C ASN A 39 30.66 -3.22 1.55
N LYS A 40 31.90 -2.75 1.31
CA LYS A 40 32.18 -1.39 0.86
C LYS A 40 31.51 -1.07 -0.47
N ASP A 41 31.58 -1.98 -1.43
CA ASP A 41 31.04 -1.78 -2.78
C ASP A 41 29.52 -1.67 -2.76
N ALA A 42 28.87 -2.51 -1.96
CA ALA A 42 27.43 -2.47 -1.78
C ALA A 42 26.97 -1.16 -1.09
N LEU A 43 27.71 -0.70 -0.07
CA LEU A 43 27.41 0.57 0.59
C LEU A 43 27.61 1.75 -0.36
N VAL A 44 28.72 1.84 -1.07
CA VAL A 44 29.01 2.95 -2.00
C VAL A 44 27.97 3.06 -3.11
N GLN A 45 27.44 1.93 -3.57
CA GLN A 45 26.38 1.87 -4.59
C GLN A 45 24.97 2.08 -4.02
N SER A 46 24.81 2.10 -2.70
CA SER A 46 23.53 2.32 -2.03
C SER A 46 23.09 3.79 -2.12
N VAL A 47 21.81 4.06 -1.79
CA VAL A 47 21.30 5.43 -1.71
C VAL A 47 22.02 6.27 -0.63
N HIS A 48 22.68 5.61 0.32
CA HIS A 48 23.45 6.23 1.40
C HIS A 48 24.97 6.22 1.16
N GLY A 49 25.44 5.81 -0.01
CA GLY A 49 26.86 5.59 -0.30
C GLY A 49 27.79 6.81 -0.13
N LYS A 50 27.21 8.02 -0.09
CA LYS A 50 27.94 9.28 0.15
C LYS A 50 27.90 9.75 1.61
N ILE A 51 27.19 9.04 2.48
CA ILE A 51 27.01 9.41 3.89
C ILE A 51 28.11 8.75 4.72
N ALA A 52 28.82 9.52 5.55
CA ALA A 52 29.85 8.98 6.43
C ALA A 52 29.24 8.11 7.54
N CYS A 53 29.99 7.13 8.02
CA CYS A 53 29.52 6.12 8.98
C CYS A 53 29.03 6.75 10.30
N ASP A 54 29.71 7.79 10.78
CA ASP A 54 29.38 8.55 12.00
C ASP A 54 28.04 9.31 11.93
N LYS A 55 27.49 9.52 10.74
CA LYS A 55 26.17 10.14 10.57
C LYS A 55 25.02 9.22 10.96
N CYS A 56 25.25 7.91 10.83
CA CYS A 56 24.30 6.89 11.24
C CYS A 56 24.67 6.28 12.60
N HIS A 57 25.97 6.03 12.84
CA HIS A 57 26.52 5.46 14.07
C HIS A 57 27.03 6.57 14.99
N LEU A 58 26.15 7.19 15.77
CA LEU A 58 26.44 8.41 16.53
C LEU A 58 27.36 8.22 17.75
N ASN A 59 27.55 6.98 18.24
CA ASN A 59 28.25 6.69 19.48
C ASN A 59 29.46 5.76 19.27
N ILE A 60 30.26 6.03 18.24
CA ILE A 60 31.41 5.21 17.85
C ILE A 60 32.77 5.78 18.25
N ALA A 61 32.80 6.88 18.94
CA ALA A 61 34.04 7.44 19.49
C ALA A 61 34.15 7.17 20.99
N PRO A 62 35.36 6.92 21.56
CA PRO A 62 36.67 6.80 20.90
C PRO A 62 36.86 5.46 20.17
N TYR A 63 37.90 5.36 19.36
CA TYR A 63 38.31 4.13 18.68
C TYR A 63 39.45 3.44 19.46
N PRO A 64 39.46 2.06 19.54
CA PRO A 64 38.36 1.17 19.17
C PRO A 64 37.12 1.39 20.07
N HIS A 65 35.94 1.27 19.48
CA HIS A 65 34.67 1.47 20.22
C HIS A 65 34.09 0.16 20.74
N GLY A 66 33.23 0.25 21.75
CA GLY A 66 32.44 -0.87 22.26
C GLY A 66 31.19 -1.16 21.40
N SER A 67 30.16 -1.71 22.04
CA SER A 67 28.87 -1.96 21.38
C SER A 67 28.23 -0.65 20.93
N VAL A 68 27.71 -0.64 19.71
CA VAL A 68 27.00 0.53 19.15
C VAL A 68 25.50 0.42 19.34
N SER A 69 24.86 1.56 19.52
CA SER A 69 23.39 1.67 19.57
C SER A 69 22.79 1.34 18.20
N LYS A 70 21.54 0.84 18.22
CA LYS A 70 20.79 0.65 16.98
C LYS A 70 20.63 1.99 16.25
N VAL A 71 20.89 1.98 14.94
CA VAL A 71 20.74 3.17 14.10
C VAL A 71 19.28 3.60 14.06
N ASN A 72 19.04 4.89 14.26
CA ASN A 72 17.74 5.50 14.16
C ASN A 72 17.60 6.24 12.81
N CYS A 73 17.01 5.59 11.83
CA CYS A 73 16.75 6.16 10.51
C CYS A 73 15.90 7.45 10.56
N GLY A 74 15.07 7.57 11.61
CA GLY A 74 14.21 8.72 11.83
C GLY A 74 14.97 10.05 12.08
N ILE A 75 16.25 10.01 12.42
CA ILE A 75 17.07 11.23 12.62
C ILE A 75 17.10 12.07 11.34
N CYS A 76 17.17 11.44 10.17
CA CYS A 76 17.11 12.12 8.88
C CYS A 76 15.71 12.03 8.26
N HIS A 77 15.13 10.85 8.23
CA HIS A 77 13.85 10.59 7.54
C HIS A 77 12.62 11.18 8.24
N PHE A 78 12.70 11.55 9.52
CA PHE A 78 11.62 12.28 10.21
C PHE A 78 11.63 13.77 9.93
N LEU A 79 12.84 14.32 9.84
CA LEU A 79 13.05 15.77 9.71
C LEU A 79 13.28 16.20 8.25
N GLY A 80 13.41 15.25 7.32
CA GLY A 80 13.77 15.53 5.93
C GLY A 80 15.17 16.11 5.77
N ARG A 81 16.10 15.78 6.70
CA ARG A 81 17.49 16.28 6.66
C ARG A 81 18.18 15.75 5.41
N ASP A 82 19.00 16.59 4.82
CA ASP A 82 19.83 16.24 3.64
C ASP A 82 19.02 15.68 2.46
N GLY A 83 17.76 16.11 2.32
CA GLY A 83 16.86 15.64 1.26
C GLY A 83 16.26 14.25 1.49
N ALA A 84 16.39 13.69 2.71
CA ALA A 84 15.78 12.40 3.04
C ALA A 84 14.24 12.48 2.97
N PRO A 85 13.57 11.49 2.35
CA PRO A 85 12.11 11.43 2.32
C PRO A 85 11.56 11.30 3.76
N LYS A 86 10.70 12.24 4.17
CA LYS A 86 10.22 12.31 5.57
C LYS A 86 8.89 11.62 5.81
N GLU A 87 8.07 11.47 4.77
CA GLU A 87 6.71 10.97 4.89
C GLU A 87 6.68 9.51 5.34
N GLN A 88 7.58 8.68 4.81
CA GLN A 88 7.62 7.24 5.08
C GLN A 88 7.86 6.92 6.58
N ALA A 89 8.71 7.67 7.24
CA ALA A 89 8.96 7.47 8.67
C ALA A 89 7.75 7.89 9.53
N ALA A 90 7.04 8.94 9.12
CA ALA A 90 5.79 9.37 9.76
C ALA A 90 4.68 8.34 9.56
N GLU A 91 4.53 7.83 8.34
CA GLU A 91 3.57 6.78 7.99
C GLU A 91 3.84 5.48 8.75
N TYR A 92 5.10 5.03 8.80
CA TYR A 92 5.48 3.84 9.56
C TYR A 92 5.06 3.95 11.03
N LYS A 93 5.25 5.09 11.69
CA LYS A 93 4.82 5.26 13.10
C LYS A 93 3.32 5.06 13.30
N LEU A 94 2.50 5.36 12.30
CA LEU A 94 1.05 5.19 12.33
C LEU A 94 0.60 3.80 11.86
N SER A 95 1.53 2.97 11.38
CA SER A 95 1.25 1.61 10.94
C SER A 95 1.08 0.65 12.13
N VAL A 96 0.44 -0.51 11.88
CA VAL A 96 0.36 -1.58 12.88
C VAL A 96 1.75 -2.02 13.36
N HIS A 97 2.75 -2.02 12.48
CA HIS A 97 4.13 -2.38 12.81
C HIS A 97 4.79 -1.32 13.70
N GLY A 98 4.67 -0.04 13.33
CA GLY A 98 5.24 1.06 14.12
C GLY A 98 4.59 1.20 15.50
N LEU A 99 3.26 1.01 15.58
CA LEU A 99 2.52 1.01 16.85
C LEU A 99 2.92 -0.18 17.74
N ALA A 100 3.17 -1.35 17.15
CA ALA A 100 3.64 -2.52 17.89
C ALA A 100 5.07 -2.31 18.41
N ALA A 101 5.97 -1.82 17.56
CA ALA A 101 7.35 -1.49 17.94
C ALA A 101 7.41 -0.44 19.04
N GLY A 102 6.58 0.60 18.96
CA GLY A 102 6.46 1.66 19.99
C GLY A 102 5.99 1.15 21.36
N LYS A 103 5.31 -0.01 21.39
CA LYS A 103 4.90 -0.71 22.61
C LYS A 103 5.91 -1.76 23.07
N GLY A 104 7.10 -1.80 22.50
CA GLY A 104 8.13 -2.79 22.80
C GLY A 104 7.83 -4.23 22.32
N LYS A 105 6.81 -4.42 21.45
CA LYS A 105 6.52 -5.69 20.85
C LYS A 105 7.48 -5.98 19.69
N MET A 106 7.70 -7.27 19.42
CA MET A 106 8.45 -7.68 18.23
C MET A 106 7.70 -7.26 16.97
N ALA A 107 8.32 -6.38 16.18
CA ALA A 107 7.77 -5.87 14.93
C ALA A 107 8.92 -5.48 13.99
N PRO A 108 8.73 -5.55 12.67
CA PRO A 108 9.74 -5.14 11.71
C PRO A 108 10.05 -3.64 11.85
N THR A 109 11.31 -3.28 11.68
CA THR A 109 11.81 -1.90 11.65
C THR A 109 12.19 -1.52 10.22
N CYS A 110 12.62 -0.27 10.00
CA CYS A 110 13.13 0.16 8.70
C CYS A 110 14.21 -0.79 8.16
N GLN A 111 15.15 -1.20 9.03
CA GLN A 111 16.25 -2.10 8.66
C GLN A 111 15.78 -3.52 8.31
N THR A 112 14.69 -3.98 8.87
CA THR A 112 14.13 -5.30 8.57
C THR A 112 13.68 -5.39 7.13
N CYS A 113 13.12 -4.31 6.59
CA CYS A 113 12.61 -4.26 5.23
C CYS A 113 13.67 -3.75 4.22
N HIS A 114 14.44 -2.73 4.59
CA HIS A 114 15.36 -2.05 3.66
C HIS A 114 16.82 -2.49 3.79
N GLY A 115 17.17 -3.27 4.82
CA GLY A 115 18.55 -3.54 5.16
C GLY A 115 19.23 -2.37 5.89
N GLY A 116 20.54 -2.50 6.12
CA GLY A 116 21.34 -1.48 6.84
C GLY A 116 22.27 -0.70 5.92
N HIS A 117 23.22 -1.39 5.31
CA HIS A 117 24.30 -0.75 4.53
C HIS A 117 24.05 -0.77 3.01
N ALA A 118 23.36 -1.81 2.49
CA ALA A 118 23.04 -1.98 1.08
C ALA A 118 21.59 -1.57 0.79
N VAL A 119 21.24 -0.31 1.08
CA VAL A 119 19.88 0.20 0.85
C VAL A 119 19.76 0.71 -0.58
N TYR A 120 19.01 0.01 -1.42
CA TYR A 120 18.78 0.37 -2.82
C TYR A 120 17.35 0.91 -3.02
N ARG A 121 17.14 1.65 -4.11
CA ARG A 121 15.80 2.07 -4.53
C ARG A 121 14.94 0.84 -4.84
N SER A 122 13.65 0.89 -4.61
CA SER A 122 12.73 -0.24 -4.86
C SER A 122 12.73 -0.74 -6.31
N ALA A 123 13.03 0.13 -7.27
CA ALA A 123 13.18 -0.24 -8.67
C ALA A 123 14.49 -0.99 -8.99
N ASP A 124 15.46 -1.00 -8.08
CA ASP A 124 16.71 -1.77 -8.26
C ASP A 124 16.47 -3.22 -7.87
N PRO A 125 16.75 -4.20 -8.74
CA PRO A 125 16.53 -5.62 -8.43
C PRO A 125 17.38 -6.13 -7.25
N ARG A 126 18.42 -5.42 -6.84
CA ARG A 126 19.20 -5.73 -5.62
C ARG A 126 18.47 -5.33 -4.35
N SER A 127 17.51 -4.40 -4.42
CA SER A 127 16.74 -3.96 -3.27
C SER A 127 16.03 -5.13 -2.59
N MET A 128 15.99 -5.13 -1.27
CA MET A 128 15.16 -6.07 -0.50
C MET A 128 13.66 -5.76 -0.70
N THR A 129 13.35 -4.52 -1.06
CA THR A 129 11.99 -4.05 -1.32
C THR A 129 11.67 -3.94 -2.81
N SER A 130 12.45 -4.62 -3.68
CA SER A 130 12.05 -4.77 -5.08
C SER A 130 10.76 -5.61 -5.17
N ARG A 131 9.92 -5.29 -6.15
CA ARG A 131 8.55 -5.78 -6.23
C ARG A 131 8.44 -7.30 -6.11
N GLU A 132 9.29 -8.02 -6.80
CA GLU A 132 9.32 -9.48 -6.82
C GLU A 132 9.76 -10.11 -5.49
N LYS A 133 10.48 -9.34 -4.63
CA LYS A 133 10.95 -9.82 -3.33
C LYS A 133 9.98 -9.53 -2.19
N ILE A 134 9.04 -8.61 -2.37
CA ILE A 134 8.08 -8.21 -1.33
C ILE A 134 7.34 -9.41 -0.71
N PRO A 135 6.78 -10.37 -1.47
CA PRO A 135 6.07 -11.48 -0.85
C PRO A 135 6.95 -12.32 0.08
N ALA A 136 8.16 -12.64 -0.37
CA ALA A 136 9.12 -13.39 0.45
C ALA A 136 9.62 -12.59 1.67
N LEU A 137 9.79 -11.28 1.52
CA LEU A 137 10.17 -10.38 2.61
C LEU A 137 9.09 -10.36 3.71
N CYS A 138 7.84 -10.16 3.33
CA CYS A 138 6.71 -10.22 4.27
C CYS A 138 6.55 -11.61 4.88
N GLY A 139 6.73 -12.65 4.07
CA GLY A 139 6.64 -14.06 4.44
C GLY A 139 7.62 -14.50 5.52
N GLN A 140 8.71 -13.76 5.78
CA GLN A 140 9.62 -14.04 6.89
C GLN A 140 8.91 -14.06 8.26
N CYS A 141 7.85 -13.29 8.40
CA CYS A 141 7.02 -13.24 9.61
C CYS A 141 5.59 -13.70 9.34
N HIS A 142 5.05 -13.46 8.15
CA HIS A 142 3.71 -13.80 7.70
C HIS A 142 3.74 -15.04 6.78
N ALA A 143 4.35 -16.14 7.29
CA ALA A 143 4.59 -17.34 6.48
C ALA A 143 3.29 -18.02 6.01
N ALA A 144 2.23 -17.98 6.83
CA ALA A 144 0.94 -18.55 6.47
C ALA A 144 0.30 -17.82 5.29
N GLU A 145 0.24 -16.48 5.35
CA GLU A 145 -0.32 -15.63 4.31
C GLU A 145 0.50 -15.72 3.02
N PHE A 146 1.84 -15.79 3.13
CA PHE A 146 2.71 -15.99 1.98
C PHE A 146 2.47 -17.35 1.33
N GLY A 147 2.39 -18.44 2.12
CA GLY A 147 2.14 -19.80 1.60
C GLY A 147 0.77 -19.96 0.91
N ILE A 148 -0.21 -19.12 1.26
CA ILE A 148 -1.50 -19.04 0.58
C ILE A 148 -1.38 -18.18 -0.69
N TYR A 149 -0.78 -16.99 -0.56
CA TYR A 149 -0.61 -16.05 -1.66
C TYR A 149 0.17 -16.65 -2.84
N GLU A 150 1.27 -17.36 -2.61
CA GLU A 150 2.08 -17.96 -3.69
C GLU A 150 1.32 -18.95 -4.58
N LYS A 151 0.21 -19.52 -4.05
CA LYS A 151 -0.68 -20.44 -4.77
C LYS A 151 -1.84 -19.72 -5.47
N SER A 152 -2.11 -18.48 -5.08
CA SER A 152 -3.16 -17.66 -5.68
C SER A 152 -2.84 -17.31 -7.14
N ILE A 153 -3.84 -16.83 -7.89
CA ILE A 153 -3.62 -16.34 -9.26
C ILE A 153 -2.61 -15.17 -9.25
N HIS A 154 -2.69 -14.26 -8.28
CA HIS A 154 -1.81 -13.11 -8.17
C HIS A 154 -0.36 -13.54 -7.87
N GLY A 155 -0.17 -14.43 -6.91
CA GLY A 155 1.15 -14.95 -6.57
C GLY A 155 1.75 -15.79 -7.70
N THR A 156 0.95 -16.60 -8.38
CA THR A 156 1.38 -17.38 -9.54
C THR A 156 1.83 -16.48 -10.68
N LEU A 157 1.08 -15.42 -10.99
CA LEU A 157 1.44 -14.45 -12.03
C LEU A 157 2.76 -13.76 -11.70
N LEU A 158 2.94 -13.30 -10.45
CA LEU A 158 4.16 -12.60 -10.05
C LEU A 158 5.37 -13.54 -9.97
N LEU A 159 5.25 -14.64 -9.22
CA LEU A 159 6.41 -15.44 -8.79
C LEU A 159 6.79 -16.53 -9.77
N LYS A 160 5.83 -17.06 -10.55
CA LYS A 160 6.09 -18.12 -11.52
C LYS A 160 6.12 -17.62 -12.96
N ASN A 161 5.24 -16.68 -13.29
CA ASN A 161 5.11 -16.18 -14.65
C ASN A 161 5.87 -14.86 -14.87
N ASN A 162 6.49 -14.30 -13.80
CA ASN A 162 7.26 -13.05 -13.84
C ASN A 162 6.48 -11.85 -14.39
N VAL A 163 5.17 -11.79 -14.12
CA VAL A 163 4.31 -10.67 -14.49
C VAL A 163 4.48 -9.57 -13.44
N SER A 164 5.34 -8.60 -13.70
CA SER A 164 5.69 -7.53 -12.76
C SER A 164 4.52 -6.62 -12.37
N SER A 165 3.45 -6.56 -13.18
CA SER A 165 2.22 -5.84 -12.87
C SER A 165 1.27 -6.58 -11.93
N ALA A 166 1.50 -7.87 -11.66
CA ALA A 166 0.67 -8.62 -10.71
C ALA A 166 0.81 -8.03 -9.29
N PRO A 167 -0.28 -7.96 -8.51
CA PRO A 167 -0.26 -7.30 -7.21
C PRO A 167 0.57 -8.08 -6.19
N THR A 168 1.27 -7.34 -5.33
CA THR A 168 2.05 -7.83 -4.20
C THR A 168 1.35 -7.46 -2.87
N CYS A 169 1.95 -7.81 -1.74
CA CYS A 169 1.38 -7.53 -0.43
C CYS A 169 1.08 -6.02 -0.24
N PHE A 170 1.98 -5.13 -0.66
CA PHE A 170 1.81 -3.70 -0.44
C PHE A 170 0.76 -3.05 -1.36
N ASP A 171 0.43 -3.63 -2.50
CA ASP A 171 -0.63 -3.09 -3.38
C ASP A 171 -1.98 -3.12 -2.67
N CYS A 172 -2.18 -4.11 -1.79
CA CYS A 172 -3.37 -4.23 -0.96
C CYS A 172 -3.19 -3.57 0.41
N HIS A 173 -2.07 -3.85 1.09
CA HIS A 173 -1.82 -3.47 2.48
C HIS A 173 -1.11 -2.13 2.66
N MET A 174 -0.70 -1.46 1.59
CA MET A 174 0.15 -0.28 1.60
C MET A 174 1.60 -0.61 2.03
N GLU A 175 2.51 0.37 1.90
CA GLU A 175 3.94 0.18 2.14
C GLU A 175 4.34 0.51 3.58
N HIS A 176 4.33 1.79 3.93
CA HIS A 176 4.80 2.28 5.22
C HIS A 176 3.67 2.44 6.23
N ARG A 177 2.52 2.92 5.81
CA ARG A 177 1.33 3.04 6.65
C ARG A 177 0.42 1.82 6.49
N ILE A 178 0.88 0.66 6.96
CA ILE A 178 0.08 -0.57 6.95
C ILE A 178 -1.01 -0.45 8.02
N PRO A 179 -2.30 -0.33 7.62
CA PRO A 179 -3.41 -0.20 8.57
C PRO A 179 -3.80 -1.55 9.16
N SER A 180 -4.60 -1.53 10.22
CA SER A 180 -5.23 -2.76 10.72
C SER A 180 -6.23 -3.30 9.71
N ALA A 181 -6.23 -4.62 9.49
CA ALA A 181 -7.20 -5.30 8.63
C ALA A 181 -8.66 -5.18 9.12
N SER A 182 -8.86 -4.82 10.39
CA SER A 182 -10.20 -4.56 10.96
C SER A 182 -10.69 -3.13 10.75
N GLU A 183 -9.82 -2.21 10.28
CA GLU A 183 -10.16 -0.80 10.13
C GLU A 183 -11.15 -0.59 8.97
N ALA A 184 -12.34 -0.01 9.26
CA ALA A 184 -13.38 0.21 8.26
C ALA A 184 -12.90 1.06 7.07
N LYS A 185 -12.14 2.14 7.34
CA LYS A 185 -11.60 3.01 6.30
C LYS A 185 -10.67 2.26 5.36
N TRP A 186 -9.85 1.36 5.89
CA TRP A 186 -8.95 0.53 5.06
C TRP A 186 -9.75 -0.45 4.20
N LYS A 187 -10.76 -1.14 4.77
CA LYS A 187 -11.63 -2.04 4.01
C LYS A 187 -12.26 -1.36 2.80
N LEU A 188 -12.81 -0.16 2.98
CA LEU A 188 -13.39 0.62 1.88
C LEU A 188 -12.33 1.03 0.84
N SER A 189 -11.14 1.44 1.29
CA SER A 189 -10.05 1.78 0.38
C SER A 189 -9.53 0.57 -0.39
N LEU A 190 -9.54 -0.63 0.21
CA LEU A 190 -9.12 -1.87 -0.43
C LEU A 190 -10.04 -2.26 -1.60
N VAL A 191 -11.37 -2.07 -1.44
CA VAL A 191 -12.31 -2.26 -2.56
C VAL A 191 -11.89 -1.40 -3.76
N SER A 192 -11.59 -0.11 -3.54
CA SER A 192 -11.13 0.79 -4.61
C SER A 192 -9.80 0.34 -5.23
N LYS A 193 -8.90 -0.24 -4.44
CA LYS A 193 -7.63 -0.78 -4.94
C LYS A 193 -7.81 -1.97 -5.89
N CYS A 194 -8.77 -2.84 -5.63
CA CYS A 194 -9.12 -3.90 -6.59
C CYS A 194 -9.49 -3.30 -7.96
N GLY A 195 -10.28 -2.23 -7.95
CA GLY A 195 -10.73 -1.53 -9.17
C GLY A 195 -9.62 -0.82 -9.95
N THR A 196 -8.43 -0.60 -9.38
CA THR A 196 -7.31 -0.01 -10.16
C THR A 196 -6.80 -0.95 -11.25
N CYS A 197 -6.91 -2.27 -11.04
CA CYS A 197 -6.55 -3.29 -12.02
C CYS A 197 -7.78 -3.96 -12.64
N HIS A 198 -8.91 -3.97 -11.95
CA HIS A 198 -10.18 -4.59 -12.34
C HIS A 198 -11.31 -3.55 -12.48
N PRO A 199 -11.19 -2.56 -13.39
CA PRO A 199 -12.14 -1.45 -13.49
C PRO A 199 -13.54 -1.89 -13.95
N GLU A 200 -13.64 -2.88 -14.84
CA GLU A 200 -14.92 -3.40 -15.34
C GLU A 200 -15.68 -4.17 -14.24
N GLU A 201 -14.98 -5.01 -13.49
CA GLU A 201 -15.54 -5.73 -12.35
C GLU A 201 -15.97 -4.77 -11.22
N MET A 202 -15.21 -3.69 -11.04
CA MET A 202 -15.55 -2.65 -10.07
C MET A 202 -16.84 -1.91 -10.47
N ASP A 203 -16.96 -1.50 -11.74
CA ASP A 203 -18.17 -0.82 -12.22
C ASP A 203 -19.40 -1.70 -12.06
N THR A 204 -19.33 -2.95 -12.49
CA THR A 204 -20.43 -3.91 -12.38
C THR A 204 -20.75 -4.27 -10.93
N TYR A 205 -19.73 -4.43 -10.04
CA TYR A 205 -19.95 -4.60 -8.61
C TYR A 205 -20.73 -3.44 -8.01
N HIS A 206 -20.38 -2.20 -8.36
CA HIS A 206 -21.05 -1.00 -7.85
C HIS A 206 -22.53 -0.88 -8.30
N LYS A 207 -22.94 -1.58 -9.35
CA LYS A 207 -24.35 -1.67 -9.78
C LYS A 207 -25.17 -2.65 -8.93
N THR A 208 -24.51 -3.58 -8.23
CA THR A 208 -25.17 -4.53 -7.33
C THR A 208 -25.63 -3.89 -6.03
N TYR A 209 -26.50 -4.57 -5.27
CA TYR A 209 -26.87 -4.15 -3.93
C TYR A 209 -25.66 -4.04 -2.99
N HIS A 210 -24.78 -5.06 -2.99
CA HIS A 210 -23.56 -5.08 -2.19
C HIS A 210 -22.69 -3.85 -2.48
N GLY A 211 -22.41 -3.59 -3.75
CA GLY A 211 -21.59 -2.46 -4.15
C GLY A 211 -22.20 -1.10 -3.86
N LYS A 212 -23.53 -0.94 -4.01
CA LYS A 212 -24.23 0.30 -3.63
C LYS A 212 -24.12 0.58 -2.14
N VAL A 213 -24.29 -0.43 -1.30
CA VAL A 213 -24.18 -0.29 0.16
C VAL A 213 -22.73 -0.01 0.58
N THR A 214 -21.75 -0.65 -0.07
CA THR A 214 -20.31 -0.35 0.14
C THR A 214 -19.99 1.11 -0.21
N ARG A 215 -20.52 1.64 -1.31
CA ARG A 215 -20.34 3.05 -1.69
C ARG A 215 -20.94 4.03 -0.68
N LEU A 216 -21.93 3.62 0.09
CA LEU A 216 -22.47 4.40 1.20
C LEU A 216 -21.61 4.33 2.48
N GLY A 217 -20.50 3.60 2.44
CA GLY A 217 -19.53 3.52 3.55
C GLY A 217 -19.77 2.36 4.54
N TYR A 218 -20.69 1.45 4.25
CA TYR A 218 -20.91 0.28 5.11
C TYR A 218 -19.89 -0.82 4.82
N THR A 219 -19.32 -1.39 5.89
CA THR A 219 -18.28 -2.43 5.83
C THR A 219 -18.74 -3.80 6.34
N THR A 220 -20.01 -3.93 6.68
CA THR A 220 -20.66 -5.18 7.11
C THR A 220 -21.43 -5.85 5.97
N ILE A 221 -21.09 -5.52 4.74
CA ILE A 221 -21.66 -6.06 3.50
C ILE A 221 -20.58 -6.83 2.73
N ALA A 222 -20.98 -7.75 1.85
CA ALA A 222 -20.05 -8.51 1.06
C ALA A 222 -19.21 -7.61 0.14
N MET A 223 -17.91 -7.69 0.29
CA MET A 223 -16.90 -7.01 -0.52
C MET A 223 -16.18 -8.03 -1.43
N CYS A 224 -15.27 -7.57 -2.27
CA CYS A 224 -14.60 -8.42 -3.25
C CYS A 224 -14.05 -9.73 -2.64
N TRP A 225 -13.33 -9.61 -1.53
CA TRP A 225 -12.69 -10.76 -0.86
C TRP A 225 -13.66 -11.72 -0.15
N ASP A 226 -14.87 -11.29 0.18
CA ASP A 226 -15.86 -12.18 0.81
C ASP A 226 -16.36 -13.25 -0.16
N CYS A 227 -16.33 -12.92 -1.46
CA CYS A 227 -16.64 -13.83 -2.55
C CYS A 227 -15.40 -14.50 -3.13
N HIS A 228 -14.34 -13.71 -3.42
CA HIS A 228 -13.16 -14.17 -4.16
C HIS A 228 -12.05 -14.76 -3.29
N GLY A 229 -12.13 -14.64 -1.96
CA GLY A 229 -11.02 -14.85 -1.07
C GLY A 229 -10.10 -13.62 -0.98
N SER A 230 -9.15 -13.65 -0.06
CA SER A 230 -8.23 -12.52 0.19
C SER A 230 -6.81 -12.82 -0.31
N HIS A 231 -6.14 -13.79 0.30
CA HIS A 231 -4.82 -14.25 -0.12
C HIS A 231 -4.87 -15.46 -1.05
N ASP A 232 -6.01 -16.17 -1.07
CA ASP A 232 -6.31 -17.41 -1.79
C ASP A 232 -7.17 -17.19 -3.04
N ILE A 233 -7.04 -16.04 -3.68
CA ILE A 233 -7.83 -15.73 -4.88
C ILE A 233 -7.45 -16.68 -6.01
N LEU A 234 -8.40 -17.52 -6.43
CA LEU A 234 -8.23 -18.52 -7.45
C LEU A 234 -9.20 -18.29 -8.64
N PRO A 235 -8.85 -18.74 -9.85
CA PRO A 235 -9.76 -18.74 -10.97
C PRO A 235 -11.05 -19.52 -10.66
N GLN A 236 -12.18 -19.09 -11.22
CA GLN A 236 -13.47 -19.73 -10.95
C GLN A 236 -13.54 -21.21 -11.32
N ASN A 237 -12.78 -21.64 -12.33
CA ASN A 237 -12.69 -23.03 -12.76
C ASN A 237 -11.78 -23.91 -11.89
N ASP A 238 -11.05 -23.32 -10.95
CA ASP A 238 -10.26 -24.08 -9.98
C ASP A 238 -11.22 -24.70 -8.94
N PRO A 239 -11.18 -26.02 -8.70
CA PRO A 239 -12.06 -26.66 -7.70
C PRO A 239 -11.89 -26.14 -6.27
N ALA A 240 -10.74 -25.57 -5.93
CA ALA A 240 -10.46 -24.95 -4.63
C ALA A 240 -10.99 -23.51 -4.52
N SER A 241 -11.35 -22.88 -5.65
CA SER A 241 -11.89 -21.52 -5.65
C SER A 241 -13.18 -21.45 -4.84
N THR A 242 -13.35 -20.40 -4.07
CA THR A 242 -14.60 -20.06 -3.37
C THR A 242 -15.77 -19.85 -4.33
N LEU A 243 -15.47 -19.51 -5.60
CA LEU A 243 -16.44 -19.28 -6.68
C LEU A 243 -16.64 -20.48 -7.59
N SER A 244 -15.96 -21.61 -7.35
CA SER A 244 -16.22 -22.83 -8.12
C SER A 244 -17.66 -23.28 -7.91
N SER A 245 -18.24 -23.97 -8.90
CA SER A 245 -19.63 -24.48 -8.80
C SER A 245 -19.87 -25.33 -7.53
N LYS A 246 -18.82 -26.03 -7.07
CA LYS A 246 -18.87 -26.84 -5.85
C LYS A 246 -18.96 -25.99 -4.57
N ASN A 247 -18.28 -24.83 -4.53
CA ASN A 247 -18.12 -24.04 -3.32
C ASN A 247 -19.04 -22.82 -3.26
N LEU A 248 -19.66 -22.44 -4.39
CA LEU A 248 -20.42 -21.19 -4.52
C LEU A 248 -21.58 -21.07 -3.52
N ILE A 249 -22.34 -22.16 -3.30
CA ILE A 249 -23.46 -22.17 -2.33
C ILE A 249 -22.93 -21.90 -0.92
N SER A 250 -21.85 -22.57 -0.51
CA SER A 250 -21.26 -22.38 0.83
C SER A 250 -20.66 -20.97 0.99
N THR A 251 -20.13 -20.39 -0.09
CA THR A 251 -19.63 -19.01 -0.07
C THR A 251 -20.76 -18.01 0.15
N CYS A 252 -21.88 -18.13 -0.55
CA CYS A 252 -23.07 -17.29 -0.31
C CYS A 252 -23.66 -17.53 1.08
N ALA A 253 -23.69 -18.77 1.54
CA ALA A 253 -24.28 -19.16 2.82
C ALA A 253 -23.57 -18.59 4.05
N LYS A 254 -22.34 -18.08 3.92
CA LYS A 254 -21.64 -17.38 5.01
C LYS A 254 -22.41 -16.17 5.53
N CYS A 255 -23.15 -15.50 4.64
CA CYS A 255 -23.97 -14.33 4.98
C CYS A 255 -25.48 -14.55 4.72
N HIS A 256 -25.84 -15.49 3.84
CA HIS A 256 -27.21 -15.81 3.45
C HIS A 256 -27.57 -17.23 3.90
N PRO A 257 -27.97 -17.44 5.15
CA PRO A 257 -28.40 -18.76 5.63
C PRO A 257 -29.53 -19.31 4.75
N GLY A 258 -29.38 -20.53 4.27
CA GLY A 258 -30.35 -21.15 3.35
C GLY A 258 -30.13 -20.81 1.88
N ALA A 259 -28.98 -20.28 1.47
CA ALA A 259 -28.63 -20.13 0.07
C ALA A 259 -28.74 -21.47 -0.67
N THR A 260 -29.37 -21.44 -1.83
CA THR A 260 -29.64 -22.61 -2.70
C THR A 260 -28.97 -22.44 -4.05
N GLU A 261 -29.02 -23.45 -4.88
CA GLU A 261 -28.51 -23.37 -6.27
C GLU A 261 -29.22 -22.26 -7.08
N SER A 262 -30.52 -22.04 -6.85
CA SER A 262 -31.22 -20.93 -7.52
C SER A 262 -30.76 -19.56 -7.05
N PHE A 263 -30.37 -19.44 -5.77
CA PHE A 263 -29.82 -18.19 -5.21
C PHE A 263 -28.46 -17.86 -5.85
N THR A 264 -27.63 -18.86 -6.14
CA THR A 264 -26.31 -18.66 -6.74
C THR A 264 -26.35 -18.29 -8.23
N LYS A 265 -27.52 -18.27 -8.87
CA LYS A 265 -27.73 -17.77 -10.24
C LYS A 265 -27.69 -16.24 -10.33
N PHE A 266 -27.50 -15.54 -9.21
CA PHE A 266 -27.30 -14.10 -9.17
C PHE A 266 -26.03 -13.70 -9.93
N TYR A 267 -26.14 -12.69 -10.77
CA TYR A 267 -25.01 -12.16 -11.54
C TYR A 267 -24.33 -11.03 -10.77
N ALA A 268 -23.23 -11.33 -10.06
CA ALA A 268 -22.49 -10.34 -9.26
C ALA A 268 -21.76 -9.27 -10.12
N HIS A 269 -21.51 -9.57 -11.39
CA HIS A 269 -20.85 -8.68 -12.36
C HIS A 269 -21.68 -8.58 -13.65
N ALA A 270 -23.00 -8.36 -13.48
CA ALA A 270 -23.89 -8.19 -14.62
C ALA A 270 -23.81 -6.75 -15.15
N GLU A 271 -23.82 -6.64 -16.47
CA GLU A 271 -23.89 -5.37 -17.18
C GLU A 271 -25.23 -5.28 -17.92
N GLU A 272 -26.12 -4.38 -17.47
CA GLU A 272 -27.44 -4.17 -18.01
C GLU A 272 -27.44 -3.65 -19.46
N THR A 273 -26.32 -3.12 -19.93
CA THR A 273 -26.14 -2.63 -21.31
C THR A 273 -25.66 -3.71 -22.28
N ASN A 274 -25.16 -4.83 -21.76
CA ASN A 274 -24.64 -5.93 -22.57
C ASN A 274 -25.75 -6.90 -23.01
N ARG A 275 -26.43 -6.54 -24.11
CA ARG A 275 -27.52 -7.35 -24.69
C ARG A 275 -27.07 -8.76 -25.07
N ALA A 276 -25.85 -8.94 -25.54
CA ALA A 276 -25.37 -10.23 -26.03
C ALA A 276 -25.23 -11.24 -24.89
N LYS A 277 -24.70 -10.82 -23.77
CA LYS A 277 -24.43 -11.68 -22.62
C LYS A 277 -25.64 -11.78 -21.66
N TYR A 278 -26.41 -10.69 -21.50
CA TYR A 278 -27.51 -10.60 -20.55
C TYR A 278 -28.82 -10.07 -21.19
N PRO A 279 -29.39 -10.78 -22.18
CA PRO A 279 -30.54 -10.26 -22.94
C PRO A 279 -31.76 -9.94 -22.07
N VAL A 280 -32.10 -10.78 -21.12
CA VAL A 280 -33.24 -10.54 -20.22
C VAL A 280 -33.02 -9.29 -19.38
N LEU A 281 -31.84 -9.11 -18.80
CA LEU A 281 -31.51 -7.92 -18.01
C LEU A 281 -31.55 -6.66 -18.86
N TYR A 282 -31.01 -6.70 -20.08
CA TYR A 282 -31.04 -5.58 -21.01
C TYR A 282 -32.47 -5.13 -21.36
N TYR A 283 -33.34 -6.06 -21.75
CA TYR A 283 -34.72 -5.70 -22.12
C TYR A 283 -35.55 -5.24 -20.91
N THR A 284 -35.32 -5.82 -19.74
CA THR A 284 -35.96 -5.37 -18.50
C THR A 284 -35.51 -3.94 -18.15
N PHE A 285 -34.22 -3.67 -18.22
CA PHE A 285 -33.66 -2.32 -18.00
C PHE A 285 -34.23 -1.32 -18.99
N LEU A 286 -34.27 -1.65 -20.28
CA LEU A 286 -34.82 -0.79 -21.33
C LEU A 286 -36.30 -0.48 -21.07
N PHE A 287 -37.10 -1.53 -20.80
CA PHE A 287 -38.53 -1.37 -20.49
C PHE A 287 -38.76 -0.45 -19.28
N MET A 288 -38.07 -0.70 -18.17
CA MET A 288 -38.20 0.11 -16.95
C MET A 288 -37.76 1.56 -17.17
N THR A 289 -36.70 1.78 -17.96
CA THR A 289 -36.22 3.13 -18.29
C THR A 289 -37.24 3.89 -19.15
N LEU A 290 -37.80 3.24 -20.17
CA LEU A 290 -38.82 3.85 -21.03
C LEU A 290 -40.11 4.13 -20.24
N LEU A 291 -40.52 3.24 -19.36
CA LEU A 291 -41.68 3.43 -18.48
C LEU A 291 -41.46 4.66 -17.56
N LEU A 292 -40.28 4.76 -16.95
CA LEU A 292 -39.91 5.87 -16.09
C LEU A 292 -39.94 7.21 -16.85
N ILE A 293 -39.28 7.26 -18.02
CA ILE A 293 -39.26 8.46 -18.88
C ILE A 293 -40.70 8.85 -19.29
N GLY A 294 -41.48 7.89 -19.75
CA GLY A 294 -42.86 8.12 -20.17
C GLY A 294 -43.74 8.66 -19.03
N THR A 295 -43.61 8.09 -17.84
CA THR A 295 -44.30 8.55 -16.65
C THR A 295 -43.98 9.99 -16.29
N PHE A 296 -42.67 10.31 -16.19
CA PHE A 296 -42.26 11.70 -15.89
C PHE A 296 -42.62 12.67 -17.00
N ALA A 297 -42.47 12.31 -18.25
CA ALA A 297 -42.88 13.16 -19.39
C ALA A 297 -44.37 13.49 -19.32
N PHE A 298 -45.23 12.48 -19.04
CA PHE A 298 -46.65 12.68 -18.89
C PHE A 298 -46.97 13.67 -17.76
N PHE A 299 -46.47 13.40 -16.54
CA PHE A 299 -46.80 14.25 -15.39
C PHE A 299 -46.17 15.67 -15.48
N LEU A 300 -44.97 15.79 -16.03
CA LEU A 300 -44.35 17.12 -16.26
C LEU A 300 -45.16 17.93 -17.27
N THR A 301 -45.62 17.29 -18.36
CA THR A 301 -46.47 17.96 -19.38
C THR A 301 -47.79 18.37 -18.75
N HIS A 302 -48.41 17.51 -18.01
CA HIS A 302 -49.68 17.81 -17.30
C HIS A 302 -49.48 18.98 -16.32
N THR A 303 -48.45 18.95 -15.50
CA THR A 303 -48.14 20.00 -14.53
C THR A 303 -47.86 21.33 -15.23
N PHE A 304 -47.14 21.32 -16.33
CA PHE A 304 -46.85 22.53 -17.14
C PHE A 304 -48.16 23.11 -17.69
N LEU A 305 -49.00 22.31 -18.29
CA LEU A 305 -50.30 22.79 -18.84
C LEU A 305 -51.21 23.34 -17.74
N TRP A 306 -51.25 22.68 -16.58
CA TRP A 306 -51.97 23.19 -15.44
C TRP A 306 -51.43 24.51 -14.92
N ALA A 307 -50.11 24.65 -14.77
CA ALA A 307 -49.46 25.89 -14.33
C ALA A 307 -49.70 27.04 -15.32
N TYR A 308 -49.58 26.75 -16.65
CA TYR A 308 -49.86 27.70 -17.69
C TYR A 308 -51.30 28.23 -17.63
N ARG A 309 -52.28 27.33 -17.49
CA ARG A 309 -53.69 27.68 -17.33
C ARG A 309 -53.93 28.55 -16.10
N ALA A 310 -53.40 28.14 -14.95
CA ALA A 310 -53.54 28.88 -13.70
C ALA A 310 -52.93 30.28 -13.76
N LEU A 311 -51.76 30.41 -14.45
CA LEU A 311 -51.12 31.71 -14.67
C LEU A 311 -51.98 32.60 -15.58
N LYS A 312 -52.49 32.08 -16.69
CA LYS A 312 -53.39 32.79 -17.61
C LYS A 312 -54.64 33.29 -16.91
N GLU A 313 -55.29 32.47 -16.11
CA GLU A 313 -56.47 32.86 -15.33
C GLU A 313 -56.18 33.97 -14.31
N ARG A 314 -54.99 33.93 -13.66
CA ARG A 314 -54.55 34.98 -12.72
C ARG A 314 -54.32 36.32 -13.44
N ILE A 315 -53.71 36.30 -14.62
CA ILE A 315 -53.46 37.49 -15.41
C ILE A 315 -54.77 38.13 -15.89
N GLN A 316 -55.71 37.28 -16.37
CA GLN A 316 -57.03 37.78 -16.81
C GLN A 316 -57.83 38.41 -15.65
N LYS A 317 -57.80 37.85 -14.44
CA LYS A 317 -58.44 38.42 -13.24
C LYS A 317 -57.83 39.76 -12.81
N LYS A 318 -56.50 39.97 -13.04
CA LYS A 318 -55.85 41.24 -12.70
C LYS A 318 -56.04 42.33 -13.75
N GLY A 319 -56.26 41.97 -15.02
CA GLY A 319 -56.49 42.96 -16.10
C GLY A 319 -57.94 43.42 -16.28
N GLY A 320 -58.88 42.83 -15.50
CA GLY A 320 -60.32 43.16 -15.53
C GLY A 320 -60.80 44.01 -14.34
N MET A 321 -59.88 44.59 -13.56
CA MET A 321 -60.11 45.64 -12.59
C MET A 321 -59.52 46.94 -13.11
#